data_78df02f8fd2e4b191a1e4994930a3536
#
_entry.id   78df02f8fd2e4b191a1e4994930a3536
#
_cell.length_a   1.000
_cell.length_b   1.000
_cell.length_c   1.000
_cell.angle_alpha   90.00
_cell.angle_beta   90.00
_cell.angle_gamma   90.00
#
_symmetry.space_group_name_H-M   'P 1'
#
loop_
_entity.id
_entity.type
_entity.pdbx_description
1 polymer ?
#
loop_
_entity_poly.entity_id
_entity_poly.type
_entity_poly.pdbx_seq_one_letter_code
_entity_poly.pdbx_strand_id
1 'polypeptide(L)'
;MTKPVFQRLSGTDALPLTLRDCVVAIGNFDGVHRGHQAVLERALELAHRDSLPAVVLTFEPHPRSFFKPNEPIERLTDAVEKAEILRLMGFDAVVEQPFTADFSAQSAEDFVRNILVERLHANRVVTGYDFHFGKGRRGTPLFLEEAGQSSGFSVSLVDAFGDEGGNLVSSTRVRALLCEGEVAEAAGLLGYRYRVSGEVIHGKKLGRTLGFPTANMTIDDHVSLKHGIYAVRFRRADGILHDGVASFGRRPTVASDGKPLLETFVFDFSGDLYGEVAEVSFFGYLRGEVKFDGLDPLIEQMKRDEEEARALLAGAKPLSELDRLLSFPA
;
A
#
# COMPACT_ATOMS: atom_id res chain seq x y z
N MET A 1 -23.96 -2.65 19.24
CA MET A 1 -22.71 -2.08 19.78
C MET A 1 -22.03 -1.30 18.66
N THR A 2 -21.64 -0.07 18.91
CA THR A 2 -20.87 0.72 17.93
C THR A 2 -19.51 0.03 17.72
N LYS A 3 -19.14 -0.23 16.46
CA LYS A 3 -17.84 -0.78 16.12
C LYS A 3 -16.76 0.15 16.68
N PRO A 4 -15.70 -0.35 17.34
CA PRO A 4 -14.64 0.52 17.85
C PRO A 4 -14.01 1.31 16.70
N VAL A 5 -13.59 2.54 17.00
CA VAL A 5 -12.86 3.36 16.03
C VAL A 5 -11.50 2.70 15.79
N PHE A 6 -11.15 2.49 14.52
CA PHE A 6 -9.84 1.95 14.13
C PHE A 6 -8.69 2.75 14.75
N GLN A 7 -7.68 2.06 15.26
CA GLN A 7 -6.54 2.69 15.92
C GLN A 7 -5.24 2.36 15.17
N ARG A 8 -4.43 3.37 14.93
CA ARG A 8 -3.07 3.24 14.44
C ARG A 8 -2.10 3.54 15.59
N LEU A 9 -1.31 2.55 15.98
CA LEU A 9 -0.48 2.59 17.18
C LEU A 9 1.00 2.42 16.82
N SER A 10 1.86 3.24 17.44
CA SER A 10 3.31 3.10 17.31
C SER A 10 3.84 2.25 18.47
N GLY A 11 4.19 1.00 18.15
CA GLY A 11 4.68 0.02 19.12
C GLY A 11 3.58 -0.64 19.98
N THR A 12 3.95 -1.76 20.56
CA THR A 12 3.05 -2.58 21.39
C THR A 12 2.90 -2.04 22.83
N ASP A 13 3.76 -1.11 23.26
CA ASP A 13 3.74 -0.58 24.64
C ASP A 13 2.48 0.26 24.94
N ALA A 14 1.89 0.84 23.92
CA ALA A 14 0.71 1.70 24.03
C ALA A 14 -0.61 0.96 23.72
N LEU A 15 -0.63 -0.38 23.67
CA LEU A 15 -1.83 -1.12 23.31
C LEU A 15 -2.93 -0.95 24.39
N PRO A 16 -4.11 -0.39 24.02
CA PRO A 16 -5.24 -0.28 24.93
C PRO A 16 -5.72 -1.64 25.43
N LEU A 17 -6.22 -1.70 26.67
CA LEU A 17 -6.77 -2.93 27.24
C LEU A 17 -7.90 -3.54 26.40
N THR A 18 -8.67 -2.70 25.71
CA THR A 18 -9.76 -3.13 24.83
C THR A 18 -9.31 -3.86 23.57
N LEU A 19 -8.01 -3.79 23.24
CA LEU A 19 -7.41 -4.47 22.08
C LEU A 19 -6.53 -5.66 22.50
N ARG A 20 -6.49 -5.99 23.77
CA ARG A 20 -5.84 -7.21 24.29
C ARG A 20 -6.75 -8.41 24.13
N ASP A 21 -6.22 -9.61 24.36
CA ASP A 21 -6.88 -10.89 24.10
C ASP A 21 -7.36 -11.01 22.64
N CYS A 22 -6.53 -10.53 21.72
CA CYS A 22 -6.87 -10.32 20.33
C CYS A 22 -6.50 -11.52 19.43
N VAL A 23 -7.07 -11.52 18.23
CA VAL A 23 -6.52 -12.23 17.07
C VAL A 23 -5.54 -11.29 16.38
N VAL A 24 -4.26 -11.68 16.31
CA VAL A 24 -3.22 -10.87 15.69
C VAL A 24 -2.72 -11.47 14.39
N ALA A 25 -2.82 -10.71 13.29
CA ALA A 25 -2.14 -11.01 12.04
C ALA A 25 -0.74 -10.40 12.05
N ILE A 26 0.29 -11.20 11.74
CA ILE A 26 1.68 -10.74 11.79
C ILE A 26 2.32 -10.80 10.41
N GLY A 27 2.89 -9.69 9.95
CA GLY A 27 3.60 -9.62 8.68
C GLY A 27 4.06 -8.20 8.31
N ASN A 28 4.88 -8.08 7.28
CA ASN A 28 5.26 -6.78 6.74
C ASN A 28 4.11 -6.14 5.94
N PHE A 29 3.30 -6.94 5.31
CA PHE A 29 2.12 -6.56 4.54
C PHE A 29 2.38 -5.41 3.55
N ASP A 30 3.57 -5.40 2.92
CA ASP A 30 3.91 -4.39 1.93
C ASP A 30 3.13 -4.62 0.63
N GLY A 31 2.29 -3.64 0.27
CA GLY A 31 1.34 -3.72 -0.83
C GLY A 31 0.05 -4.47 -0.52
N VAL A 32 -0.15 -5.00 0.68
CA VAL A 32 -1.38 -5.75 1.09
C VAL A 32 -1.99 -6.57 -0.07
N HIS A 33 -1.14 -7.23 -0.88
CA HIS A 33 -1.54 -8.02 -2.04
C HIS A 33 -2.40 -9.22 -1.66
N ARG A 34 -3.06 -9.88 -2.62
CA ARG A 34 -4.00 -11.00 -2.39
C ARG A 34 -3.45 -12.10 -1.48
N GLY A 35 -2.15 -12.39 -1.55
CA GLY A 35 -1.50 -13.32 -0.62
C GLY A 35 -1.46 -12.80 0.83
N HIS A 36 -1.28 -11.50 1.03
CA HIS A 36 -1.42 -10.86 2.34
C HIS A 36 -2.87 -10.82 2.79
N GLN A 37 -3.80 -10.50 1.86
CA GLN A 37 -5.23 -10.48 2.15
C GLN A 37 -5.72 -11.83 2.66
N ALA A 38 -5.26 -12.95 2.11
CA ALA A 38 -5.61 -14.29 2.61
C ALA A 38 -5.25 -14.49 4.10
N VAL A 39 -4.08 -13.98 4.54
CA VAL A 39 -3.67 -14.01 5.96
C VAL A 39 -4.57 -13.10 6.80
N LEU A 40 -4.81 -11.89 6.31
CA LEU A 40 -5.61 -10.86 6.98
C LEU A 40 -7.09 -11.29 7.10
N GLU A 41 -7.68 -11.80 6.04
CA GLU A 41 -9.05 -12.32 6.02
C GLU A 41 -9.20 -13.48 7.00
N ARG A 42 -8.23 -14.39 7.04
CA ARG A 42 -8.23 -15.48 8.03
C ARG A 42 -8.21 -14.97 9.46
N ALA A 43 -7.48 -13.92 9.74
CA ALA A 43 -7.45 -13.29 11.06
C ALA A 43 -8.82 -12.65 11.40
N LEU A 44 -9.43 -11.93 10.45
CA LEU A 44 -10.76 -11.34 10.62
C LEU A 44 -11.85 -12.39 10.85
N GLU A 45 -11.83 -13.51 10.09
CA GLU A 45 -12.75 -14.64 10.30
C GLU A 45 -12.66 -15.20 11.72
N LEU A 46 -11.43 -15.42 12.20
CA LEU A 46 -11.18 -15.95 13.54
C LEU A 46 -11.61 -14.95 14.62
N ALA A 47 -11.30 -13.68 14.45
CA ALA A 47 -11.69 -12.61 15.36
C ALA A 47 -13.23 -12.48 15.45
N HIS A 48 -13.90 -12.48 14.31
CA HIS A 48 -15.37 -12.45 14.28
C HIS A 48 -16.00 -13.68 14.94
N ARG A 49 -15.51 -14.88 14.62
CA ARG A 49 -16.01 -16.14 15.19
C ARG A 49 -15.92 -16.17 16.71
N ASP A 50 -14.77 -15.71 17.24
CA ASP A 50 -14.47 -15.77 18.67
C ASP A 50 -14.90 -14.48 19.43
N SER A 51 -15.46 -13.49 18.72
CA SER A 51 -15.84 -12.17 19.23
C SER A 51 -14.68 -11.43 19.91
N LEU A 52 -13.49 -11.53 19.32
CA LEU A 52 -12.25 -10.90 19.78
C LEU A 52 -11.86 -9.73 18.89
N PRO A 53 -11.06 -8.77 19.40
CA PRO A 53 -10.47 -7.72 18.57
C PRO A 53 -9.54 -8.30 17.48
N ALA A 54 -9.58 -7.71 16.29
CA ALA A 54 -8.69 -8.03 15.19
C ALA A 54 -7.56 -6.98 15.10
N VAL A 55 -6.32 -7.39 15.31
CA VAL A 55 -5.14 -6.52 15.34
C VAL A 55 -4.14 -6.97 14.29
N VAL A 56 -3.52 -6.01 13.61
CA VAL A 56 -2.37 -6.28 12.74
C VAL A 56 -1.09 -5.83 13.45
N LEU A 57 -0.10 -6.70 13.51
CA LEU A 57 1.27 -6.36 13.92
C LEU A 57 2.15 -6.28 12.67
N THR A 58 2.66 -5.09 12.38
CA THR A 58 3.60 -4.82 11.29
C THR A 58 4.82 -4.06 11.81
N PHE A 59 5.83 -3.84 10.97
CA PHE A 59 7.12 -3.32 11.39
C PHE A 59 7.50 -2.06 10.60
N GLU A 60 7.92 -1.02 11.32
CA GLU A 60 8.37 0.25 10.74
C GLU A 60 9.72 0.71 11.36
N PRO A 61 10.73 1.02 10.54
CA PRO A 61 10.78 0.83 9.08
C PRO A 61 10.71 -0.65 8.67
N HIS A 62 10.49 -0.90 7.38
CA HIS A 62 10.48 -2.26 6.85
C HIS A 62 11.80 -2.99 7.19
N PRO A 63 11.76 -4.24 7.74
CA PRO A 63 12.97 -4.94 8.21
C PRO A 63 14.09 -5.02 7.18
N ARG A 64 13.77 -5.23 5.90
CA ARG A 64 14.77 -5.27 4.83
C ARG A 64 15.48 -3.92 4.66
N SER A 65 14.76 -2.81 4.72
CA SER A 65 15.35 -1.47 4.64
C SER A 65 16.23 -1.17 5.84
N PHE A 66 15.86 -1.66 7.03
CA PHE A 66 16.68 -1.54 8.24
C PHE A 66 18.02 -2.28 8.09
N PHE A 67 18.01 -3.51 7.59
CA PHE A 67 19.24 -4.30 7.40
C PHE A 67 20.05 -3.88 6.19
N LYS A 68 19.45 -3.23 5.20
CA LYS A 68 20.08 -2.76 3.96
C LYS A 68 19.76 -1.27 3.72
N PRO A 69 20.28 -0.35 4.56
CA PRO A 69 19.93 1.07 4.48
C PRO A 69 20.40 1.74 3.18
N ASN A 70 21.44 1.21 2.53
CA ASN A 70 21.94 1.72 1.24
C ASN A 70 21.18 1.14 0.04
N GLU A 71 20.34 0.13 0.24
CA GLU A 71 19.49 -0.51 -0.75
C GLU A 71 18.09 -0.67 -0.18
N PRO A 72 17.40 0.43 0.17
CA PRO A 72 16.08 0.33 0.76
C PRO A 72 15.12 -0.33 -0.20
N ILE A 73 14.15 -1.04 0.34
CA ILE A 73 13.10 -1.64 -0.49
C ILE A 73 12.20 -0.54 -1.03
N GLU A 74 11.93 -0.59 -2.33
CA GLU A 74 10.88 0.21 -2.94
C GLU A 74 9.53 -0.25 -2.40
N ARG A 75 8.88 0.57 -1.59
CA ARG A 75 7.64 0.19 -0.90
C ARG A 75 6.46 0.27 -1.85
N LEU A 76 5.59 -0.73 -1.77
CA LEU A 76 4.31 -0.74 -2.51
C LEU A 76 3.25 0.11 -1.82
N THR A 77 3.29 0.15 -0.48
CA THR A 77 2.44 1.00 0.34
C THR A 77 3.27 1.66 1.42
N ASP A 78 3.08 2.94 1.66
CA ASP A 78 3.59 3.59 2.86
C ASP A 78 2.82 3.14 4.11
N ALA A 79 3.22 3.61 5.28
CA ALA A 79 2.58 3.21 6.54
C ALA A 79 1.15 3.78 6.69
N VAL A 80 0.89 4.97 6.15
CA VAL A 80 -0.43 5.62 6.19
C VAL A 80 -1.42 4.87 5.30
N GLU A 81 -1.00 4.61 4.07
CA GLU A 81 -1.81 3.87 3.09
C GLU A 81 -2.09 2.44 3.56
N LYS A 82 -1.08 1.75 4.09
CA LYS A 82 -1.26 0.42 4.68
C LYS A 82 -2.30 0.43 5.79
N ALA A 83 -2.21 1.39 6.71
CA ALA A 83 -3.16 1.53 7.81
C ALA A 83 -4.59 1.79 7.29
N GLU A 84 -4.75 2.60 6.25
CA GLU A 84 -6.04 2.86 5.61
C GLU A 84 -6.64 1.59 4.98
N ILE A 85 -5.84 0.82 4.24
CA ILE A 85 -6.27 -0.46 3.66
C ILE A 85 -6.75 -1.42 4.76
N LEU A 86 -5.98 -1.56 5.84
CA LEU A 86 -6.32 -2.43 6.97
C LEU A 86 -7.61 -1.98 7.67
N ARG A 87 -7.82 -0.67 7.81
CA ARG A 87 -9.06 -0.08 8.32
C ARG A 87 -10.25 -0.44 7.44
N LEU A 88 -10.11 -0.32 6.13
CA LEU A 88 -11.16 -0.65 5.15
C LEU A 88 -11.46 -2.15 5.13
N MET A 89 -10.47 -3.01 5.35
CA MET A 89 -10.67 -4.45 5.50
C MET A 89 -11.44 -4.81 6.79
N GLY A 90 -11.47 -3.92 7.78
CA GLY A 90 -12.28 -4.08 8.98
C GLY A 90 -11.52 -4.47 10.25
N PHE A 91 -10.21 -4.31 10.29
CA PHE A 91 -9.42 -4.44 11.52
C PHE A 91 -9.78 -3.36 12.55
N ASP A 92 -9.57 -3.66 13.83
CA ASP A 92 -9.77 -2.73 14.93
C ASP A 92 -8.52 -1.88 15.18
N ALA A 93 -7.33 -2.44 14.89
CA ALA A 93 -6.08 -1.70 15.01
C ALA A 93 -4.95 -2.24 14.12
N VAL A 94 -4.01 -1.36 13.79
CA VAL A 94 -2.66 -1.70 13.34
C VAL A 94 -1.64 -1.21 14.36
N VAL A 95 -0.73 -2.10 14.72
CA VAL A 95 0.43 -1.81 15.58
C VAL A 95 1.68 -1.81 14.69
N GLU A 96 2.24 -0.63 14.49
CA GLU A 96 3.50 -0.42 13.78
C GLU A 96 4.64 -0.53 14.78
N GLN A 97 5.18 -1.73 14.95
CA GLN A 97 6.29 -1.96 15.88
C GLN A 97 7.57 -1.34 15.33
N PRO A 98 8.21 -0.40 16.07
CA PRO A 98 9.49 0.16 15.66
C PRO A 98 10.55 -0.92 15.47
N PHE A 99 11.08 -1.05 14.25
CA PHE A 99 12.11 -2.02 13.93
C PHE A 99 13.50 -1.41 14.16
N THR A 100 13.95 -1.48 15.41
CA THR A 100 15.21 -0.91 15.90
C THR A 100 16.30 -1.98 16.01
N ALA A 101 17.53 -1.56 16.31
CA ALA A 101 18.65 -2.47 16.60
C ALA A 101 18.32 -3.40 17.76
N ASP A 102 17.77 -2.86 18.86
CA ASP A 102 17.39 -3.62 20.05
C ASP A 102 16.26 -4.60 19.74
N PHE A 103 15.24 -4.18 18.98
CA PHE A 103 14.16 -5.07 18.56
C PHE A 103 14.67 -6.20 17.67
N SER A 104 15.53 -5.90 16.72
CA SER A 104 16.11 -6.89 15.78
C SER A 104 17.06 -7.89 16.46
N ALA A 105 17.58 -7.53 17.66
CA ALA A 105 18.47 -8.38 18.45
C ALA A 105 17.72 -9.35 19.39
N GLN A 106 16.39 -9.20 19.55
CA GLN A 106 15.57 -10.10 20.37
C GLN A 106 15.59 -11.52 19.82
N SER A 107 15.64 -12.50 20.72
CA SER A 107 15.49 -13.91 20.36
C SER A 107 14.04 -14.20 19.91
N ALA A 108 13.80 -15.37 19.33
CA ALA A 108 12.45 -15.80 19.00
C ALA A 108 11.59 -15.98 20.26
N GLU A 109 12.19 -16.51 21.34
CA GLU A 109 11.58 -16.69 22.65
C GLU A 109 11.18 -15.35 23.27
N ASP A 110 12.07 -14.34 23.20
CA ASP A 110 11.79 -13.00 23.72
C ASP A 110 10.68 -12.31 22.94
N PHE A 111 10.65 -12.44 21.62
CA PHE A 111 9.55 -11.92 20.82
C PHE A 111 8.21 -12.53 21.20
N VAL A 112 8.13 -13.85 21.37
CA VAL A 112 6.90 -14.51 21.81
C VAL A 112 6.50 -14.01 23.19
N ARG A 113 7.41 -14.07 24.17
CA ARG A 113 7.11 -13.68 25.55
C ARG A 113 6.71 -12.21 25.66
N ASN A 114 7.58 -11.31 25.17
CA ASN A 114 7.41 -9.87 25.42
C ASN A 114 6.31 -9.27 24.54
N ILE A 115 6.22 -9.68 23.26
CA ILE A 115 5.30 -9.06 22.31
C ILE A 115 3.95 -9.78 22.28
N LEU A 116 3.95 -11.09 22.03
CA LEU A 116 2.69 -11.82 21.84
C LEU A 116 1.96 -12.07 23.14
N VAL A 117 2.70 -12.48 24.22
CA VAL A 117 2.11 -12.85 25.48
C VAL A 117 1.89 -11.64 26.40
N GLU A 118 2.95 -10.89 26.70
CA GLU A 118 2.86 -9.85 27.75
C GLU A 118 2.19 -8.56 27.27
N ARG A 119 2.39 -8.15 26.02
CA ARG A 119 1.88 -6.88 25.50
C ARG A 119 0.58 -7.02 24.75
N LEU A 120 0.51 -7.94 23.77
CA LEU A 120 -0.69 -8.17 22.96
C LEU A 120 -1.72 -9.03 23.67
N HIS A 121 -1.31 -9.88 24.63
CA HIS A 121 -2.15 -10.95 25.18
C HIS A 121 -2.82 -11.73 24.04
N ALA A 122 -2.02 -12.13 23.04
CA ALA A 122 -2.54 -12.77 21.85
C ALA A 122 -3.30 -14.06 22.19
N ASN A 123 -4.55 -14.13 21.82
CA ASN A 123 -5.35 -15.37 21.90
C ASN A 123 -5.07 -16.26 20.69
N ARG A 124 -4.95 -15.63 19.52
CA ARG A 124 -4.61 -16.29 18.26
C ARG A 124 -3.59 -15.48 17.48
N VAL A 125 -2.65 -16.19 16.86
CA VAL A 125 -1.67 -15.63 15.93
C VAL A 125 -1.94 -16.18 14.54
N VAL A 126 -2.07 -15.32 13.53
CA VAL A 126 -2.23 -15.70 12.13
C VAL A 126 -1.09 -15.15 11.32
N THR A 127 -0.45 -16.00 10.53
CA THR A 127 0.70 -15.60 9.71
C THR A 127 0.84 -16.48 8.47
N GLY A 128 1.66 -16.04 7.51
CA GLY A 128 1.99 -16.88 6.35
C GLY A 128 2.89 -18.06 6.73
N TYR A 129 2.83 -19.10 5.93
CA TYR A 129 3.61 -20.35 6.09
C TYR A 129 5.14 -20.14 6.12
N ASP A 130 5.62 -19.03 5.57
CA ASP A 130 7.04 -18.67 5.43
C ASP A 130 7.50 -17.59 6.43
N PHE A 131 6.68 -17.30 7.42
CA PHE A 131 6.99 -16.27 8.43
C PHE A 131 8.16 -16.70 9.30
N HIS A 132 9.20 -15.85 9.33
CA HIS A 132 10.37 -16.03 10.17
C HIS A 132 10.64 -14.76 10.98
N PHE A 133 10.99 -14.92 12.25
CA PHE A 133 11.18 -13.83 13.19
C PHE A 133 12.34 -14.08 14.16
N GLY A 134 12.60 -13.09 15.02
CA GLY A 134 13.69 -13.13 15.99
C GLY A 134 15.07 -13.05 15.35
N LYS A 135 16.08 -12.90 16.18
CA LYS A 135 17.48 -12.75 15.78
C LYS A 135 17.93 -13.91 14.88
N GLY A 136 18.45 -13.54 13.69
CA GLY A 136 18.93 -14.51 12.71
C GLY A 136 17.82 -15.37 12.10
N ARG A 137 16.54 -14.94 12.17
CA ARG A 137 15.36 -15.64 11.63
C ARG A 137 15.18 -17.05 12.23
N ARG A 138 15.56 -17.24 13.51
CA ARG A 138 15.47 -18.53 14.18
C ARG A 138 14.05 -18.93 14.58
N GLY A 139 13.14 -17.99 14.76
CA GLY A 139 11.72 -18.24 14.91
C GLY A 139 11.14 -18.71 13.59
N THR A 140 10.63 -19.92 13.54
CA THR A 140 9.98 -20.54 12.38
C THR A 140 8.48 -20.68 12.66
N PRO A 141 7.65 -20.99 11.66
CA PRO A 141 6.25 -21.33 11.88
C PRO A 141 6.07 -22.45 12.91
N LEU A 142 6.84 -23.53 12.82
CA LEU A 142 6.81 -24.64 13.77
C LEU A 142 7.16 -24.19 15.19
N PHE A 143 8.23 -23.38 15.35
CA PHE A 143 8.59 -22.81 16.65
C PHE A 143 7.43 -21.98 17.22
N LEU A 144 6.73 -21.21 16.39
CA LEU A 144 5.61 -20.37 16.82
C LEU A 144 4.42 -21.23 17.31
N GLU A 145 4.14 -22.36 16.63
CA GLU A 145 3.11 -23.31 17.07
C GLU A 145 3.44 -23.96 18.41
N GLU A 146 4.68 -24.45 18.60
CA GLU A 146 5.15 -25.03 19.86
C GLU A 146 5.10 -24.01 21.01
N ALA A 147 5.57 -22.78 20.72
CA ALA A 147 5.51 -21.69 21.69
C ALA A 147 4.07 -21.30 22.05
N GLY A 148 3.15 -21.33 21.08
CA GLY A 148 1.72 -21.08 21.30
C GLY A 148 1.10 -22.10 22.23
N GLN A 149 1.36 -23.40 22.01
CA GLN A 149 0.88 -24.49 22.87
C GLN A 149 1.34 -24.32 24.32
N SER A 150 2.61 -23.90 24.54
CA SER A 150 3.17 -23.72 25.86
C SER A 150 2.75 -22.41 26.54
N SER A 151 2.38 -21.38 25.76
CA SER A 151 2.06 -20.03 26.24
C SER A 151 0.56 -19.71 26.22
N GLY A 152 -0.29 -20.62 25.76
CA GLY A 152 -1.75 -20.51 25.84
C GLY A 152 -2.40 -19.74 24.68
N PHE A 153 -1.71 -19.56 23.53
CA PHE A 153 -2.31 -19.03 22.31
C PHE A 153 -2.30 -20.05 21.17
N SER A 154 -3.24 -19.94 20.24
CA SER A 154 -3.28 -20.80 19.05
C SER A 154 -2.62 -20.10 17.84
N VAL A 155 -2.07 -20.90 16.93
CA VAL A 155 -1.46 -20.42 15.68
C VAL A 155 -2.25 -20.93 14.48
N SER A 156 -2.44 -20.07 13.49
CA SER A 156 -3.03 -20.42 12.20
C SER A 156 -2.05 -20.00 11.11
N LEU A 157 -1.48 -20.98 10.41
CA LEU A 157 -0.63 -20.75 9.25
C LEU A 157 -1.50 -20.71 8.00
N VAL A 158 -1.22 -19.76 7.12
CA VAL A 158 -1.90 -19.61 5.83
C VAL A 158 -0.92 -19.97 4.73
N ASP A 159 -1.33 -20.88 3.86
CA ASP A 159 -0.53 -21.36 2.75
C ASP A 159 -0.23 -20.27 1.71
N ALA A 160 0.73 -20.56 0.83
CA ALA A 160 1.06 -19.69 -0.29
C ALA A 160 -0.16 -19.47 -1.19
N PHE A 161 -0.40 -18.22 -1.54
CA PHE A 161 -1.50 -17.82 -2.42
C PHE A 161 -1.00 -17.71 -3.87
N GLY A 162 -1.59 -18.50 -4.77
CA GLY A 162 -1.35 -18.44 -6.21
C GLY A 162 -2.39 -17.57 -6.93
N ASP A 163 -1.96 -16.96 -8.04
CA ASP A 163 -2.89 -16.33 -8.98
C ASP A 163 -3.68 -17.37 -9.80
N GLU A 164 -4.49 -16.93 -10.72
CA GLU A 164 -5.30 -17.79 -11.61
C GLU A 164 -4.44 -18.70 -12.50
N GLY A 165 -3.16 -18.36 -12.72
CA GLY A 165 -2.17 -19.18 -13.42
C GLY A 165 -1.36 -20.10 -12.51
N GLY A 166 -1.64 -20.10 -11.19
CA GLY A 166 -0.92 -20.89 -10.19
C GLY A 166 0.43 -20.31 -9.78
N ASN A 167 0.79 -19.10 -10.23
CA ASN A 167 2.03 -18.46 -9.85
C ASN A 167 1.90 -17.73 -8.50
N LEU A 168 2.94 -17.81 -7.67
CA LEU A 168 2.94 -17.18 -6.35
C LEU A 168 2.71 -15.66 -6.45
N VAL A 169 1.74 -15.16 -5.71
CA VAL A 169 1.51 -13.72 -5.52
C VAL A 169 2.49 -13.20 -4.47
N SER A 170 3.29 -12.19 -4.83
CA SER A 170 4.30 -11.62 -3.94
C SER A 170 4.55 -10.13 -4.23
N SER A 171 5.00 -9.36 -3.22
CA SER A 171 5.39 -7.96 -3.39
C SER A 171 6.50 -7.77 -4.42
N THR A 172 7.42 -8.74 -4.57
CA THR A 172 8.48 -8.70 -5.58
C THR A 172 7.90 -8.72 -7.00
N ARG A 173 6.92 -9.57 -7.24
CA ARG A 173 6.28 -9.68 -8.55
C ARG A 173 5.43 -8.45 -8.86
N VAL A 174 4.73 -7.90 -7.86
CA VAL A 174 3.99 -6.63 -8.03
C VAL A 174 4.94 -5.50 -8.44
N ARG A 175 6.10 -5.36 -7.76
CA ARG A 175 7.10 -4.34 -8.13
C ARG A 175 7.60 -4.50 -9.56
N ALA A 176 7.90 -5.73 -9.98
CA ALA A 176 8.36 -6.01 -11.34
C ALA A 176 7.33 -5.52 -12.39
N LEU A 177 6.05 -5.84 -12.20
CA LEU A 177 4.98 -5.40 -13.08
C LEU A 177 4.85 -3.86 -13.11
N LEU A 178 4.93 -3.19 -11.97
CA LEU A 178 4.90 -1.73 -11.91
C LEU A 178 6.10 -1.09 -12.65
N CYS A 179 7.30 -1.65 -12.50
CA CYS A 179 8.49 -1.23 -13.24
C CYS A 179 8.37 -1.43 -14.75
N GLU A 180 7.57 -2.38 -15.20
CA GLU A 180 7.29 -2.67 -16.60
C GLU A 180 6.11 -1.86 -17.14
N GLY A 181 5.35 -1.17 -16.27
CA GLY A 181 4.16 -0.39 -16.62
C GLY A 181 2.87 -1.21 -16.66
N GLU A 182 2.94 -2.48 -16.29
CA GLU A 182 1.81 -3.41 -16.29
C GLU A 182 0.93 -3.21 -15.04
N VAL A 183 0.43 -1.96 -14.88
CA VAL A 183 -0.34 -1.57 -13.68
C VAL A 183 -1.67 -2.32 -13.56
N ALA A 184 -2.25 -2.75 -14.68
CA ALA A 184 -3.49 -3.54 -14.68
C ALA A 184 -3.24 -4.97 -14.14
N GLU A 185 -2.12 -5.60 -14.53
CA GLU A 185 -1.72 -6.91 -14.01
C GLU A 185 -1.29 -6.81 -12.54
N ALA A 186 -0.54 -5.76 -12.18
CA ALA A 186 -0.18 -5.49 -10.80
C ALA A 186 -1.44 -5.35 -9.92
N ALA A 187 -2.48 -4.65 -10.42
CA ALA A 187 -3.76 -4.54 -9.73
C ALA A 187 -4.46 -5.89 -9.54
N GLY A 188 -4.36 -6.81 -10.51
CA GLY A 188 -4.83 -8.19 -10.38
C GLY A 188 -4.17 -8.96 -9.22
N LEU A 189 -2.86 -8.75 -9.01
CA LEU A 189 -2.14 -9.35 -7.88
C LEU A 189 -2.42 -8.65 -6.55
N LEU A 190 -2.62 -7.34 -6.56
CA LEU A 190 -2.98 -6.54 -5.39
C LEU A 190 -4.44 -6.80 -4.95
N GLY A 191 -5.34 -7.07 -5.90
CA GLY A 191 -6.78 -7.09 -5.66
C GLY A 191 -7.42 -5.69 -5.62
N TYR A 192 -6.62 -4.64 -5.86
CA TYR A 192 -7.03 -3.23 -5.95
C TYR A 192 -6.04 -2.47 -6.84
N ARG A 193 -6.42 -1.29 -7.37
CA ARG A 193 -5.53 -0.45 -8.18
C ARG A 193 -4.36 0.06 -7.36
N TYR A 194 -3.14 -0.10 -7.90
CA TYR A 194 -1.97 0.54 -7.31
C TYR A 194 -2.20 2.03 -7.21
N ARG A 195 -1.82 2.62 -6.08
CA ARG A 195 -2.03 4.04 -5.82
C ARG A 195 -0.85 4.66 -5.09
N VAL A 196 -0.73 5.96 -5.21
CA VAL A 196 0.24 6.78 -4.49
C VAL A 196 -0.46 7.98 -3.88
N SER A 197 0.05 8.47 -2.76
CA SER A 197 -0.41 9.70 -2.13
C SER A 197 0.67 10.76 -2.11
N GLY A 198 0.28 12.02 -2.10
CA GLY A 198 1.22 13.13 -2.01
C GLY A 198 0.54 14.48 -1.90
N GLU A 199 1.30 15.47 -1.44
CA GLU A 199 0.84 16.86 -1.40
C GLU A 199 0.90 17.50 -2.79
N VAL A 200 -0.15 18.21 -3.17
CA VAL A 200 -0.19 18.97 -4.40
C VAL A 200 0.61 20.27 -4.23
N ILE A 201 1.68 20.39 -5.00
CA ILE A 201 2.63 21.50 -4.96
C ILE A 201 2.53 22.39 -6.19
N HIS A 202 3.12 23.57 -6.10
CA HIS A 202 3.22 24.47 -7.25
C HIS A 202 4.20 23.92 -8.30
N GLY A 203 3.70 23.75 -9.55
CA GLY A 203 4.51 23.42 -10.72
C GLY A 203 4.87 24.66 -11.56
N LYS A 204 5.45 24.41 -12.75
CA LYS A 204 5.81 25.48 -13.73
C LYS A 204 4.59 26.13 -14.40
N LYS A 205 3.37 25.64 -14.16
CA LYS A 205 2.08 26.15 -14.69
C LYS A 205 1.99 26.18 -16.24
N LEU A 206 2.88 25.49 -16.95
CA LEU A 206 2.88 25.46 -18.41
C LEU A 206 1.61 24.82 -18.96
N GLY A 207 1.14 23.70 -18.38
CA GLY A 207 -0.09 23.03 -18.78
C GLY A 207 -1.33 23.96 -18.76
N ARG A 208 -1.40 24.89 -17.78
CA ARG A 208 -2.51 25.85 -17.70
C ARG A 208 -2.60 26.75 -18.95
N THR A 209 -1.47 27.17 -19.52
CA THR A 209 -1.43 27.99 -20.74
C THR A 209 -1.81 27.23 -21.99
N LEU A 210 -1.72 25.89 -21.93
CA LEU A 210 -2.06 24.98 -23.03
C LEU A 210 -3.48 24.41 -22.93
N GLY A 211 -4.25 24.79 -21.88
CA GLY A 211 -5.60 24.25 -21.64
C GLY A 211 -5.64 22.96 -20.82
N PHE A 212 -4.50 22.48 -20.33
CA PHE A 212 -4.36 21.26 -19.53
C PHE A 212 -3.72 21.57 -18.15
N PRO A 213 -4.44 22.22 -17.22
CA PRO A 213 -3.91 22.50 -15.89
C PRO A 213 -3.62 21.19 -15.15
N THR A 214 -2.39 21.03 -14.64
CA THR A 214 -1.97 19.83 -13.92
C THR A 214 -1.77 20.09 -12.44
N ALA A 215 -2.23 19.15 -11.60
CA ALA A 215 -1.83 19.00 -10.20
C ALA A 215 -0.46 18.31 -10.16
N ASN A 216 0.52 18.97 -9.55
CA ASN A 216 1.87 18.44 -9.40
C ASN A 216 2.02 17.87 -8.00
N MET A 217 2.34 16.59 -7.87
CA MET A 217 2.50 15.91 -6.59
C MET A 217 3.93 15.41 -6.42
N THR A 218 4.52 15.69 -5.27
CA THR A 218 5.74 15.00 -4.84
C THR A 218 5.34 13.65 -4.26
N ILE A 219 5.99 12.61 -4.71
CA ILE A 219 5.79 11.25 -4.24
C ILE A 219 7.10 10.68 -3.72
N ASP A 220 7.01 9.61 -2.95
CA ASP A 220 8.16 8.94 -2.35
C ASP A 220 9.19 8.56 -3.43
N ASP A 221 10.49 8.76 -3.14
CA ASP A 221 11.60 8.45 -4.03
C ASP A 221 11.70 6.95 -4.36
N HIS A 222 11.05 6.11 -3.57
CA HIS A 222 11.07 4.65 -3.66
C HIS A 222 9.86 4.06 -4.37
N VAL A 223 9.10 4.86 -5.12
CA VAL A 223 7.98 4.36 -5.94
C VAL A 223 8.51 3.63 -7.17
N SER A 224 8.17 2.33 -7.27
CA SER A 224 8.50 1.46 -8.40
C SER A 224 7.43 1.61 -9.50
N LEU A 225 7.55 2.64 -10.32
CA LEU A 225 6.62 2.84 -11.43
C LEU A 225 7.39 3.21 -12.69
N LYS A 226 7.03 2.61 -13.84
CA LYS A 226 7.62 2.97 -15.14
C LYS A 226 7.32 4.43 -15.48
N HIS A 227 8.31 5.14 -16.01
CA HIS A 227 8.07 6.51 -16.50
C HIS A 227 7.13 6.50 -17.71
N GLY A 228 6.18 7.41 -17.74
CA GLY A 228 5.21 7.53 -18.82
C GLY A 228 3.88 8.15 -18.42
N ILE A 229 2.90 7.96 -19.30
CA ILE A 229 1.55 8.53 -19.20
C ILE A 229 0.56 7.43 -18.82
N TYR A 230 -0.32 7.75 -17.87
CA TYR A 230 -1.26 6.81 -17.29
C TYR A 230 -2.69 7.35 -17.24
N ALA A 231 -3.66 6.47 -17.46
CA ALA A 231 -5.05 6.72 -17.09
C ALA A 231 -5.18 6.51 -15.58
N VAL A 232 -5.71 7.51 -14.86
CA VAL A 232 -5.75 7.54 -13.41
C VAL A 232 -7.08 8.05 -12.86
N ARG A 233 -7.34 7.74 -11.60
CA ARG A 233 -8.33 8.45 -10.78
C ARG A 233 -7.64 9.22 -9.68
N PHE A 234 -8.01 10.47 -9.56
CA PHE A 234 -7.51 11.43 -8.59
C PHE A 234 -8.55 11.60 -7.48
N ARG A 235 -8.21 11.21 -6.26
CA ARG A 235 -9.04 11.41 -5.06
C ARG A 235 -8.54 12.62 -4.30
N ARG A 236 -9.42 13.60 -4.12
CA ARG A 236 -9.17 14.79 -3.33
C ARG A 236 -9.25 14.50 -1.83
N ALA A 237 -8.75 15.45 -1.01
CA ALA A 237 -8.84 15.40 0.45
C ALA A 237 -10.29 15.31 0.97
N ASP A 238 -11.28 15.81 0.22
CA ASP A 238 -12.71 15.71 0.55
C ASP A 238 -13.34 14.34 0.16
N GLY A 239 -12.53 13.43 -0.42
CA GLY A 239 -12.95 12.10 -0.85
C GLY A 239 -13.56 12.04 -2.25
N ILE A 240 -13.76 13.18 -2.93
CA ILE A 240 -14.30 13.20 -4.29
C ILE A 240 -13.27 12.66 -5.28
N LEU A 241 -13.73 11.75 -6.15
CA LEU A 241 -12.94 11.15 -7.22
C LEU A 241 -13.17 11.86 -8.53
N HIS A 242 -12.09 12.11 -9.25
CA HIS A 242 -12.08 12.62 -10.62
C HIS A 242 -11.26 11.68 -11.51
N ASP A 243 -11.71 11.47 -12.72
CA ASP A 243 -10.91 10.82 -13.76
C ASP A 243 -9.79 11.76 -14.21
N GLY A 244 -8.68 11.22 -14.71
CA GLY A 244 -7.55 12.03 -15.15
C GLY A 244 -6.50 11.27 -15.96
N VAL A 245 -5.55 12.04 -16.46
CA VAL A 245 -4.29 11.54 -17.06
C VAL A 245 -3.13 12.03 -16.22
N ALA A 246 -2.22 11.14 -15.87
CA ALA A 246 -1.03 11.49 -15.11
C ALA A 246 0.25 11.19 -15.91
N SER A 247 1.21 12.10 -15.86
CA SER A 247 2.59 11.89 -16.26
C SER A 247 3.42 11.58 -15.03
N PHE A 248 4.06 10.42 -15.01
CA PHE A 248 5.03 10.04 -13.99
C PHE A 248 6.43 10.04 -14.58
N GLY A 249 7.34 10.79 -13.97
CA GLY A 249 8.71 10.89 -14.45
C GLY A 249 9.64 11.56 -13.44
N ARG A 250 10.95 11.61 -13.77
CA ARG A 250 11.96 12.34 -13.01
C ARG A 250 12.40 13.54 -13.82
N ARG A 251 12.28 14.76 -13.27
CA ARG A 251 12.75 15.95 -13.97
C ARG A 251 14.29 15.95 -14.03
N PRO A 252 14.89 16.00 -15.23
CA PRO A 252 16.32 16.19 -15.38
C PRO A 252 16.67 17.67 -15.18
N THR A 253 16.68 18.17 -13.95
CA THR A 253 17.09 19.56 -13.68
C THR A 253 18.05 19.60 -12.49
N VAL A 254 19.08 20.45 -12.62
CA VAL A 254 20.14 20.73 -11.62
C VAL A 254 19.57 21.26 -10.27
N ALA A 255 18.26 21.54 -10.20
CA ALA A 255 17.60 22.11 -9.04
C ALA A 255 16.61 21.19 -8.31
N SER A 256 16.40 19.95 -8.75
CA SER A 256 15.42 19.03 -8.15
C SER A 256 15.98 17.63 -7.96
N ASP A 257 17.01 17.43 -7.19
CA ASP A 257 17.63 16.14 -6.75
C ASP A 257 17.13 14.82 -7.43
N GLY A 258 16.57 14.92 -8.65
CA GLY A 258 16.03 13.80 -9.41
C GLY A 258 14.77 13.13 -8.80
N LYS A 259 14.06 13.81 -7.90
CA LYS A 259 12.85 13.28 -7.26
C LYS A 259 11.76 12.98 -8.27
N PRO A 260 11.04 11.88 -8.08
CA PRO A 260 9.89 11.57 -8.93
C PRO A 260 8.80 12.62 -8.76
N LEU A 261 8.14 12.93 -9.87
CA LEU A 261 7.04 13.86 -9.93
C LEU A 261 5.86 13.20 -10.63
N LEU A 262 4.69 13.36 -10.06
CA LEU A 262 3.43 12.99 -10.68
C LEU A 262 2.67 14.26 -11.06
N GLU A 263 2.45 14.47 -12.37
CA GLU A 263 1.71 15.61 -12.90
C GLU A 263 0.37 15.10 -13.44
N THR A 264 -0.73 15.38 -12.74
CA THR A 264 -2.07 14.88 -13.10
C THR A 264 -2.93 15.98 -13.68
N PHE A 265 -3.38 15.82 -14.92
CA PHE A 265 -4.49 16.58 -15.50
C PHE A 265 -5.79 15.96 -15.01
N VAL A 266 -6.50 16.66 -14.14
CA VAL A 266 -7.77 16.24 -13.54
C VAL A 266 -8.91 16.68 -14.46
N PHE A 267 -9.68 15.72 -14.96
CA PHE A 267 -10.76 15.98 -15.93
C PHE A 267 -11.93 16.72 -15.29
N ASP A 268 -12.50 17.64 -16.03
CA ASP A 268 -13.75 18.34 -15.70
C ASP A 268 -13.67 19.04 -14.32
N PHE A 269 -12.45 19.39 -13.88
CA PHE A 269 -12.21 20.07 -12.62
C PHE A 269 -11.69 21.49 -12.84
N SER A 270 -12.28 22.41 -12.11
CA SER A 270 -11.80 23.79 -12.00
C SER A 270 -11.76 24.18 -10.52
N GLY A 271 -10.59 24.51 -10.02
CA GLY A 271 -10.42 24.90 -8.60
C GLY A 271 -8.96 24.97 -8.20
N ASP A 272 -8.73 25.21 -6.93
CA ASP A 272 -7.41 25.20 -6.32
C ASP A 272 -7.22 23.87 -5.57
N LEU A 273 -6.11 23.20 -5.83
CA LEU A 273 -5.73 21.93 -5.20
C LEU A 273 -4.44 22.06 -4.37
N TYR A 274 -3.80 23.22 -4.38
CA TYR A 274 -2.50 23.40 -3.71
C TYR A 274 -2.58 23.17 -2.21
N GLY A 275 -1.63 22.39 -1.69
CA GLY A 275 -1.58 22.01 -0.29
C GLY A 275 -2.56 20.89 0.11
N GLU A 276 -3.43 20.42 -0.81
CA GLU A 276 -4.22 19.21 -0.54
C GLU A 276 -3.32 17.99 -0.61
N VAL A 277 -3.52 17.04 0.29
CA VAL A 277 -2.99 15.69 0.15
C VAL A 277 -4.00 14.91 -0.69
N ALA A 278 -3.55 14.47 -1.85
CA ALA A 278 -4.38 13.72 -2.80
C ALA A 278 -3.84 12.31 -3.00
N GLU A 279 -4.70 11.42 -3.50
CA GLU A 279 -4.36 10.05 -3.84
C GLU A 279 -4.63 9.81 -5.32
N VAL A 280 -3.72 9.09 -5.98
CA VAL A 280 -3.85 8.78 -7.41
C VAL A 280 -3.80 7.27 -7.62
N SER A 281 -4.90 6.70 -8.12
CA SER A 281 -5.02 5.28 -8.48
C SER A 281 -4.73 5.08 -9.96
N PHE A 282 -3.86 4.12 -10.31
CA PHE A 282 -3.41 3.83 -11.67
C PHE A 282 -4.26 2.74 -12.31
N PHE A 283 -4.88 3.05 -13.44
CA PHE A 283 -5.77 2.13 -14.16
C PHE A 283 -5.14 1.50 -15.40
N GLY A 284 -4.29 2.24 -16.10
CA GLY A 284 -3.61 1.74 -17.29
C GLY A 284 -2.43 2.61 -17.70
N TYR A 285 -1.40 1.98 -18.24
CA TYR A 285 -0.28 2.65 -18.90
C TYR A 285 -0.66 2.95 -20.33
N LEU A 286 -0.64 4.22 -20.73
CA LEU A 286 -1.01 4.63 -22.09
C LEU A 286 0.22 4.61 -23.01
N ARG A 287 1.31 5.24 -22.60
CA ARG A 287 2.54 5.33 -23.40
C ARG A 287 3.74 5.81 -22.61
N GLY A 288 4.93 5.68 -23.21
CA GLY A 288 6.14 6.33 -22.73
C GLY A 288 6.16 7.84 -22.97
N GLU A 289 7.13 8.51 -22.33
CA GLU A 289 7.42 9.91 -22.61
C GLU A 289 7.95 10.10 -24.03
N VAL A 290 7.47 11.13 -24.74
CA VAL A 290 7.90 11.48 -26.08
C VAL A 290 8.33 12.95 -26.11
N LYS A 291 9.38 13.26 -26.87
CA LYS A 291 9.77 14.64 -27.17
C LYS A 291 8.99 15.15 -28.38
N PHE A 292 8.50 16.37 -28.30
CA PHE A 292 7.74 17.00 -29.36
C PHE A 292 8.49 18.20 -29.96
N ASP A 293 8.45 18.33 -31.27
CA ASP A 293 9.02 19.45 -32.00
C ASP A 293 7.97 20.59 -32.12
N GLY A 294 7.57 21.17 -30.98
CA GLY A 294 6.62 22.28 -30.89
C GLY A 294 5.42 22.01 -30.01
N LEU A 295 4.58 23.05 -29.88
CA LEU A 295 3.40 23.00 -28.99
C LEU A 295 2.22 22.27 -29.62
N ASP A 296 1.98 22.43 -30.92
CA ASP A 296 0.82 21.84 -31.60
C ASP A 296 0.83 20.31 -31.54
N PRO A 297 1.95 19.60 -31.88
CA PRO A 297 2.01 18.15 -31.73
C PRO A 297 1.86 17.69 -30.28
N LEU A 298 2.37 18.47 -29.31
CA LEU A 298 2.18 18.16 -27.89
C LEU A 298 0.71 18.23 -27.51
N ILE A 299 0.00 19.32 -27.90
CA ILE A 299 -1.43 19.50 -27.59
C ILE A 299 -2.27 18.39 -28.24
N GLU A 300 -1.98 18.03 -29.48
CA GLU A 300 -2.67 16.92 -30.15
C GLU A 300 -2.49 15.60 -29.41
N GLN A 301 -1.27 15.31 -28.95
CA GLN A 301 -1.03 14.09 -28.19
C GLN A 301 -1.72 14.12 -26.84
N MET A 302 -1.73 15.24 -26.14
CA MET A 302 -2.44 15.38 -24.84
C MET A 302 -3.95 15.13 -25.01
N LYS A 303 -4.56 15.58 -26.10
CA LYS A 303 -5.97 15.28 -26.42
C LYS A 303 -6.21 13.79 -26.64
N ARG A 304 -5.31 13.11 -27.37
CA ARG A 304 -5.38 11.66 -27.58
C ARG A 304 -5.25 10.90 -26.28
N ASP A 305 -4.30 11.30 -25.43
CA ASP A 305 -4.11 10.69 -24.11
C ASP A 305 -5.37 10.87 -23.24
N GLU A 306 -6.02 12.04 -23.29
CA GLU A 306 -7.29 12.29 -22.60
C GLU A 306 -8.40 11.39 -23.11
N GLU A 307 -8.59 11.30 -24.46
CA GLU A 307 -9.62 10.47 -25.07
C GLU A 307 -9.43 8.98 -24.70
N GLU A 308 -8.21 8.48 -24.79
CA GLU A 308 -7.86 7.10 -24.43
C GLU A 308 -8.09 6.81 -22.94
N ALA A 309 -7.66 7.73 -22.07
CA ALA A 309 -7.91 7.58 -20.63
C ALA A 309 -9.40 7.59 -20.29
N ARG A 310 -10.20 8.50 -20.87
CA ARG A 310 -11.66 8.53 -20.67
C ARG A 310 -12.31 7.22 -21.12
N ALA A 311 -11.92 6.68 -22.26
CA ALA A 311 -12.46 5.41 -22.76
C ALA A 311 -12.10 4.24 -21.81
N LEU A 312 -10.85 4.17 -21.34
CA LEU A 312 -10.40 3.15 -20.41
C LEU A 312 -11.15 3.23 -19.07
N LEU A 313 -11.23 4.43 -18.50
CA LEU A 313 -11.83 4.65 -17.18
C LEU A 313 -13.35 4.43 -17.18
N ALA A 314 -14.02 4.78 -18.26
CA ALA A 314 -15.46 4.51 -18.43
C ALA A 314 -15.80 3.01 -18.47
N GLY A 315 -14.88 2.18 -18.98
CA GLY A 315 -15.01 0.72 -19.00
C GLY A 315 -14.55 0.02 -17.73
N ALA A 316 -13.89 0.73 -16.80
CA ALA A 316 -13.29 0.13 -15.62
C ALA A 316 -14.34 -0.35 -14.61
N LYS A 317 -14.13 -1.55 -14.09
CA LYS A 317 -14.96 -2.14 -13.02
C LYS A 317 -14.10 -2.44 -11.80
N PRO A 318 -14.65 -2.40 -10.58
CA PRO A 318 -13.93 -2.82 -9.38
C PRO A 318 -13.46 -4.27 -9.47
N LEU A 319 -12.25 -4.53 -9.01
CA LEU A 319 -11.65 -5.88 -8.91
C LEU A 319 -12.14 -6.62 -7.66
N SER A 320 -12.43 -5.87 -6.62
CA SER A 320 -12.88 -6.35 -5.31
C SER A 320 -13.67 -5.24 -4.59
N GLU A 321 -14.22 -5.57 -3.44
CA GLU A 321 -14.85 -4.56 -2.57
C GLU A 321 -13.81 -3.54 -2.06
N LEU A 322 -12.59 -3.98 -1.75
CA LEU A 322 -11.51 -3.08 -1.36
C LEU A 322 -11.17 -2.10 -2.50
N ASP A 323 -11.05 -2.58 -3.74
CA ASP A 323 -10.82 -1.72 -4.91
C ASP A 323 -11.96 -0.73 -5.13
N ARG A 324 -13.22 -1.18 -4.91
CA ARG A 324 -14.38 -0.31 -4.99
C ARG A 324 -14.28 0.85 -4.01
N LEU A 325 -13.94 0.58 -2.76
CA LEU A 325 -13.79 1.60 -1.73
C LEU A 325 -12.62 2.56 -1.99
N LEU A 326 -11.52 2.04 -2.53
CA LEU A 326 -10.30 2.81 -2.77
C LEU A 326 -10.32 3.64 -4.06
N SER A 327 -10.90 3.12 -5.14
CA SER A 327 -10.68 3.66 -6.49
C SER A 327 -11.96 3.96 -7.28
N PHE A 328 -13.14 3.79 -6.67
CA PHE A 328 -14.42 4.04 -7.34
C PHE A 328 -15.31 4.97 -6.52
N PRO A 329 -16.25 5.69 -7.17
CA PRO A 329 -17.24 6.50 -6.46
C PRO A 329 -18.08 5.66 -5.50
N ALA A 330 -18.50 6.25 -4.38
CA ALA A 330 -19.33 5.61 -3.37
C ALA A 330 -20.76 5.33 -3.87
#